data_529fd0f2b7b57d08fda777aaf1e27718
#
_entry.id   529fd0f2b7b57d08fda777aaf1e27718
#
_cell.length_a   1.000
_cell.length_b   1.000
_cell.length_c   1.000
_cell.angle_alpha   90.00
_cell.angle_beta   90.00
_cell.angle_gamma   90.00
#
_symmetry.space_group_name_H-M   'P 1'
#
loop_
_entity.id
_entity.type
_entity.pdbx_description
1 polymer ?
#
loop_
_entity_poly.entity_id
_entity_poly.type
_entity_poly.pdbx_seq_one_letter_code
_entity_poly.pdbx_strand_id
1 'polypeptide(L)'
;MKNLMLIAYLDLKESLRAKWFLIYSLVFGGLIALFFIAGITESQVMGFSGLSRLLLMYIQVTIVILPIFILITTVRSISGDRDNHTLEYMLSFPISLSQYYWGKISGRFITVFLPVFLAMVAAILYGAIKGAEIPWSIFLLYVGLLFAMTSSFLGIAFLISSIVRSSEMALGIAFFIWIFLLAFIDIALISIMMQNRVNDGVIISIALANPMEIFRVAAISLFDPELTVMGPVAFYILDAMSQLTFVIFSILYPTLLGLLFAILGYNVFRKKDLV
;
A
#
# COMPACT_ATOMS: atom_id res chain seq x y z
N MET A 1 -6.08 25.30 9.17
CA MET A 1 -6.74 23.97 9.20
C MET A 1 -7.96 23.88 8.28
N LYS A 2 -8.85 24.85 8.26
CA LYS A 2 -10.09 24.84 7.42
C LYS A 2 -9.81 24.62 5.92
N ASN A 3 -8.82 25.32 5.36
CA ASN A 3 -8.48 25.22 3.93
C ASN A 3 -7.84 23.86 3.58
N LEU A 4 -7.02 23.27 4.46
CA LEU A 4 -6.46 21.93 4.25
C LEU A 4 -7.57 20.87 4.14
N MET A 5 -8.55 20.91 5.08
CA MET A 5 -9.70 19.99 5.05
C MET A 5 -10.57 20.20 3.81
N LEU A 6 -10.71 21.44 3.35
CA LEU A 6 -11.47 21.74 2.14
C LEU A 6 -10.78 21.12 0.90
N ILE A 7 -9.47 21.25 0.79
CA ILE A 7 -8.70 20.66 -0.32
C ILE A 7 -8.78 19.14 -0.27
N ALA A 8 -8.61 18.53 0.91
CA ALA A 8 -8.75 17.09 1.09
C ALA A 8 -10.16 16.61 0.67
N TYR A 9 -11.20 17.33 1.05
CA TYR A 9 -12.57 17.02 0.65
C TYR A 9 -12.81 17.16 -0.85
N LEU A 10 -12.27 18.21 -1.48
CA LEU A 10 -12.36 18.40 -2.93
C LEU A 10 -11.65 17.27 -3.70
N ASP A 11 -10.42 16.93 -3.30
CA ASP A 11 -9.67 15.83 -3.91
C ASP A 11 -10.37 14.46 -3.71
N LEU A 12 -10.91 14.22 -2.52
CA LEU A 12 -11.73 13.03 -2.24
C LEU A 12 -12.97 12.97 -3.14
N LYS A 13 -13.71 14.07 -3.24
CA LYS A 13 -14.93 14.15 -4.07
C LYS A 13 -14.64 13.95 -5.55
N GLU A 14 -13.54 14.51 -6.06
CA GLU A 14 -13.07 14.30 -7.42
C GLU A 14 -12.69 12.84 -7.65
N SER A 15 -11.92 12.28 -6.74
CA SER A 15 -11.45 10.89 -6.80
C SER A 15 -12.61 9.89 -6.75
N LEU A 16 -13.60 10.10 -5.89
CA LEU A 16 -14.80 9.24 -5.78
C LEU A 16 -15.66 9.26 -7.07
N ARG A 17 -15.62 10.35 -7.84
CA ARG A 17 -16.31 10.47 -9.13
C ARG A 17 -15.50 9.91 -10.29
N ALA A 18 -14.22 9.67 -10.11
CA ALA A 18 -13.34 9.12 -11.13
C ALA A 18 -13.70 7.66 -11.42
N LYS A 19 -13.74 7.30 -12.71
CA LYS A 19 -14.01 5.92 -13.14
C LYS A 19 -13.03 4.91 -12.51
N TRP A 20 -11.81 5.32 -12.24
CA TRP A 20 -10.78 4.50 -11.59
C TRP A 20 -11.16 4.05 -10.19
N PHE A 21 -11.81 4.91 -9.40
CA PHE A 21 -12.30 4.54 -8.08
C PHE A 21 -13.34 3.42 -8.13
N LEU A 22 -14.27 3.51 -9.09
CA LEU A 22 -15.29 2.49 -9.29
C LEU A 22 -14.67 1.16 -9.73
N ILE A 23 -13.71 1.19 -10.69
CA ILE A 23 -13.00 0.00 -11.15
C ILE A 23 -12.26 -0.66 -9.98
N TYR A 24 -11.54 0.12 -9.20
CA TYR A 24 -10.78 -0.37 -8.04
C TYR A 24 -11.68 -1.00 -6.97
N SER A 25 -12.75 -0.31 -6.60
CA SER A 25 -13.72 -0.81 -5.63
C SER A 25 -14.42 -2.09 -6.14
N LEU A 26 -14.70 -2.16 -7.43
CA LEU A 26 -15.30 -3.33 -8.06
C LEU A 26 -14.31 -4.52 -8.11
N VAL A 27 -13.03 -4.26 -8.38
CA VAL A 27 -11.99 -5.30 -8.38
C VAL A 27 -11.84 -5.89 -6.97
N PHE A 28 -11.66 -5.07 -5.94
CA PHE A 28 -11.53 -5.58 -4.57
C PHE A 28 -12.82 -6.21 -4.05
N GLY A 29 -13.97 -5.59 -4.26
CA GLY A 29 -15.27 -6.14 -3.88
C GLY A 29 -15.63 -7.40 -4.67
N GLY A 30 -15.34 -7.42 -5.99
CA GLY A 30 -15.56 -8.57 -6.86
C GLY A 30 -14.68 -9.76 -6.50
N LEU A 31 -13.41 -9.54 -6.16
CA LEU A 31 -12.52 -10.61 -5.69
C LEU A 31 -13.02 -11.23 -4.39
N ILE A 32 -13.48 -10.43 -3.44
CA ILE A 32 -14.10 -10.93 -2.21
C ILE A 32 -15.33 -11.77 -2.54
N ALA A 33 -16.22 -11.26 -3.39
CA ALA A 33 -17.42 -12.00 -3.81
C ALA A 33 -17.06 -13.32 -4.50
N LEU A 34 -16.06 -13.32 -5.38
CA LEU A 34 -15.58 -14.54 -6.05
C LEU A 34 -15.04 -15.56 -5.05
N PHE A 35 -14.27 -15.14 -4.04
CA PHE A 35 -13.77 -16.06 -3.02
C PHE A 35 -14.90 -16.71 -2.22
N PHE A 36 -15.97 -15.96 -1.92
CA PHE A 36 -17.14 -16.52 -1.26
C PHE A 36 -17.92 -17.47 -2.14
N ILE A 37 -18.18 -17.11 -3.41
CA ILE A 37 -18.92 -17.95 -4.36
C ILE A 37 -18.15 -19.24 -4.64
N ALA A 38 -16.84 -19.21 -4.73
CA ALA A 38 -16.00 -20.38 -4.95
C ALA A 38 -15.94 -21.34 -3.75
N GLY A 39 -16.61 -21.02 -2.62
CA GLY A 39 -16.65 -21.89 -1.45
C GLY A 39 -15.30 -22.04 -0.74
N ILE A 40 -14.35 -21.13 -1.01
CA ILE A 40 -12.98 -21.20 -0.45
C ILE A 40 -13.02 -21.13 1.09
N THR A 41 -14.06 -20.50 1.64
CA THR A 41 -14.28 -20.38 3.08
C THR A 41 -14.69 -21.70 3.75
N GLU A 42 -15.21 -22.67 2.99
CA GLU A 42 -15.72 -23.95 3.53
C GLU A 42 -14.68 -25.07 3.48
N SER A 43 -13.57 -24.90 2.74
CA SER A 43 -12.56 -25.95 2.61
C SER A 43 -11.53 -25.90 3.74
N GLN A 44 -11.39 -26.97 4.50
CA GLN A 44 -10.39 -27.17 5.56
C GLN A 44 -9.02 -27.60 5.01
N VAL A 45 -8.60 -27.14 3.85
CA VAL A 45 -7.27 -27.47 3.33
C VAL A 45 -6.23 -26.67 4.11
N MET A 46 -5.19 -27.31 4.60
CA MET A 46 -4.07 -26.78 5.39
C MET A 46 -4.38 -26.37 6.84
N GLY A 47 -5.45 -26.84 7.47
CA GLY A 47 -5.69 -26.63 8.92
C GLY A 47 -6.14 -25.21 9.32
N PHE A 48 -6.36 -24.30 8.36
CA PHE A 48 -6.84 -22.93 8.64
C PHE A 48 -8.36 -22.91 8.76
N SER A 49 -8.85 -22.07 9.67
CA SER A 49 -10.27 -21.69 9.68
C SER A 49 -10.63 -20.99 8.37
N GLY A 50 -11.88 -21.15 7.88
CA GLY A 50 -12.31 -20.55 6.61
C GLY A 50 -12.03 -19.05 6.50
N LEU A 51 -12.15 -18.31 7.61
CA LEU A 51 -11.88 -16.87 7.65
C LEU A 51 -10.39 -16.54 7.46
N SER A 52 -9.49 -17.28 8.11
CA SER A 52 -8.03 -17.07 7.98
C SER A 52 -7.55 -17.30 6.55
N ARG A 53 -8.07 -18.33 5.88
CA ARG A 53 -7.74 -18.64 4.49
C ARG A 53 -8.19 -17.53 3.54
N LEU A 54 -9.39 -17.00 3.73
CA LEU A 54 -9.92 -15.90 2.95
C LEU A 54 -9.03 -14.65 3.10
N LEU A 55 -8.59 -14.36 4.31
CA LEU A 55 -7.68 -13.25 4.58
C LEU A 55 -6.32 -13.46 3.89
N LEU A 56 -5.75 -14.68 3.89
CA LEU A 56 -4.51 -14.99 3.16
C LEU A 56 -4.62 -14.71 1.65
N MET A 57 -5.69 -15.15 1.01
CA MET A 57 -5.92 -14.89 -0.42
C MET A 57 -6.10 -13.40 -0.69
N TYR A 58 -6.82 -12.71 0.19
CA TYR A 58 -6.97 -11.27 0.12
C TYR A 58 -5.64 -10.52 0.24
N ILE A 59 -4.73 -11.01 1.11
CA ILE A 59 -3.37 -10.50 1.25
C ILE A 59 -2.60 -10.59 -0.07
N GLN A 60 -2.58 -11.78 -0.69
CA GLN A 60 -1.82 -12.00 -1.92
C GLN A 60 -2.28 -11.10 -3.08
N VAL A 61 -3.59 -10.92 -3.20
CA VAL A 61 -4.15 -9.99 -4.20
C VAL A 61 -3.81 -8.54 -3.85
N THR A 62 -3.88 -8.19 -2.58
CA THR A 62 -3.60 -6.83 -2.10
C THR A 62 -2.15 -6.43 -2.37
N ILE A 63 -1.18 -7.32 -2.18
CA ILE A 63 0.25 -7.03 -2.44
C ILE A 63 0.50 -6.57 -3.88
N VAL A 64 -0.18 -7.17 -4.84
CA VAL A 64 0.01 -6.84 -6.26
C VAL A 64 -0.78 -5.59 -6.65
N ILE A 65 -2.07 -5.55 -6.31
CA ILE A 65 -3.01 -4.56 -6.85
C ILE A 65 -2.92 -3.22 -6.09
N LEU A 66 -2.76 -3.25 -4.76
CA LEU A 66 -2.80 -2.01 -3.98
C LEU A 66 -1.66 -1.04 -4.35
N PRO A 67 -0.37 -1.44 -4.43
CA PRO A 67 0.71 -0.53 -4.78
C PRO A 67 0.58 0.08 -6.16
N ILE A 68 0.28 -0.73 -7.17
CA ILE A 68 0.14 -0.22 -8.55
C ILE A 68 -1.05 0.73 -8.64
N PHE A 69 -2.15 0.43 -7.95
CA PHE A 69 -3.31 1.31 -7.93
C PHE A 69 -3.00 2.65 -7.27
N ILE A 70 -2.32 2.65 -6.11
CA ILE A 70 -1.89 3.88 -5.43
C ILE A 70 -1.01 4.71 -6.37
N LEU A 71 -0.01 4.08 -6.97
CA LEU A 71 0.93 4.75 -7.85
C LEU A 71 0.22 5.37 -9.06
N ILE A 72 -0.57 4.61 -9.82
CA ILE A 72 -1.24 5.09 -11.03
C ILE A 72 -2.21 6.25 -10.72
N THR A 73 -2.99 6.13 -9.65
CA THR A 73 -4.01 7.13 -9.32
C THR A 73 -3.44 8.39 -8.69
N THR A 74 -2.29 8.28 -8.00
CA THR A 74 -1.75 9.35 -7.17
C THR A 74 -0.58 10.07 -7.82
N VAL A 75 0.23 9.38 -8.64
CA VAL A 75 1.43 9.99 -9.22
C VAL A 75 1.16 11.21 -10.10
N ARG A 76 -0.07 11.36 -10.57
CA ARG A 76 -0.53 12.53 -11.34
C ARG A 76 -1.05 13.69 -10.47
N SER A 77 -1.08 13.55 -9.16
CA SER A 77 -1.75 14.54 -8.28
C SER A 77 -1.16 15.95 -8.38
N ILE A 78 0.14 16.09 -8.54
CA ILE A 78 0.82 17.39 -8.68
C ILE A 78 1.27 17.61 -10.12
N SER A 79 1.88 16.60 -10.76
CA SER A 79 2.33 16.70 -12.14
C SER A 79 1.16 16.96 -13.11
N GLY A 80 0.01 16.33 -12.89
CA GLY A 80 -1.19 16.57 -13.70
C GLY A 80 -1.81 17.94 -13.49
N ASP A 81 -1.79 18.45 -12.26
CA ASP A 81 -2.28 19.81 -11.99
C ASP A 81 -1.36 20.87 -12.63
N ARG A 82 -0.05 20.60 -12.73
CA ARG A 82 0.87 21.44 -13.49
C ARG A 82 0.57 21.40 -15.00
N ASP A 83 0.43 20.20 -15.57
CA ASP A 83 0.14 20.02 -17.00
C ASP A 83 -1.14 20.73 -17.43
N ASN A 84 -2.16 20.73 -16.56
CA ASN A 84 -3.47 21.31 -16.84
C ASN A 84 -3.62 22.76 -16.32
N HIS A 85 -2.56 23.40 -15.84
CA HIS A 85 -2.59 24.73 -15.21
C HIS A 85 -3.55 24.85 -14.01
N THR A 86 -4.03 23.74 -13.48
CA THR A 86 -4.92 23.70 -12.31
C THR A 86 -4.18 24.14 -11.05
N LEU A 87 -2.89 23.88 -10.95
CA LEU A 87 -2.06 24.29 -9.82
C LEU A 87 -2.02 25.82 -9.70
N GLU A 88 -1.78 26.54 -10.80
CA GLU A 88 -1.71 28.00 -10.85
C GLU A 88 -3.08 28.61 -10.46
N TYR A 89 -4.15 28.03 -11.00
CA TYR A 89 -5.51 28.43 -10.63
C TYR A 89 -5.80 28.20 -9.13
N MET A 90 -5.43 27.07 -8.57
CA MET A 90 -5.64 26.79 -7.14
C MET A 90 -4.83 27.72 -6.25
N LEU A 91 -3.61 28.08 -6.65
CA LEU A 91 -2.75 28.98 -5.90
C LEU A 91 -3.13 30.47 -6.05
N SER A 92 -4.06 30.82 -6.95
CA SER A 92 -4.66 32.17 -6.99
C SER A 92 -5.62 32.44 -5.84
N PHE A 93 -6.11 31.38 -5.14
CA PHE A 93 -6.87 31.52 -3.92
C PHE A 93 -5.95 31.69 -2.70
N PRO A 94 -6.46 32.23 -1.56
CA PRO A 94 -5.66 32.44 -0.36
C PRO A 94 -5.37 31.12 0.38
N ILE A 95 -4.67 30.21 -0.28
CA ILE A 95 -4.23 28.91 0.24
C ILE A 95 -2.70 28.81 0.17
N SER A 96 -2.07 28.24 1.22
CA SER A 96 -0.64 28.02 1.21
C SER A 96 -0.27 26.72 0.45
N LEU A 97 0.95 26.67 -0.11
CA LEU A 97 1.50 25.46 -0.73
C LEU A 97 1.42 24.24 0.19
N SER A 98 1.65 24.43 1.50
CA SER A 98 1.55 23.37 2.48
C SER A 98 0.11 22.85 2.62
N GLN A 99 -0.89 23.76 2.68
CA GLN A 99 -2.29 23.35 2.75
C GLN A 99 -2.73 22.59 1.50
N TYR A 100 -2.28 23.04 0.33
CA TYR A 100 -2.53 22.33 -0.93
C TYR A 100 -1.92 20.93 -0.93
N TYR A 101 -0.62 20.82 -0.67
CA TYR A 101 0.11 19.56 -0.73
C TYR A 101 -0.42 18.52 0.26
N TRP A 102 -0.48 18.88 1.55
CA TRP A 102 -0.94 17.95 2.60
C TRP A 102 -2.44 17.67 2.53
N GLY A 103 -3.21 18.62 2.02
CA GLY A 103 -4.64 18.42 1.73
C GLY A 103 -4.84 17.34 0.67
N LYS A 104 -4.09 17.39 -0.44
CA LYS A 104 -4.13 16.36 -1.48
C LYS A 104 -3.67 14.99 -0.97
N ILE A 105 -2.58 14.92 -0.22
CA ILE A 105 -2.15 13.66 0.40
C ILE A 105 -3.26 13.05 1.25
N SER A 106 -3.88 13.85 2.11
CA SER A 106 -4.95 13.38 2.99
C SER A 106 -6.18 12.89 2.22
N GLY A 107 -6.59 13.60 1.18
CA GLY A 107 -7.69 13.20 0.31
C GLY A 107 -7.40 11.89 -0.42
N ARG A 108 -6.22 11.77 -1.02
CA ARG A 108 -5.76 10.56 -1.72
C ARG A 108 -5.62 9.37 -0.79
N PHE A 109 -5.10 9.58 0.42
CA PHE A 109 -4.99 8.51 1.41
C PHE A 109 -6.36 7.89 1.68
N ILE A 110 -7.37 8.71 1.96
CA ILE A 110 -8.74 8.23 2.21
C ILE A 110 -9.29 7.51 0.97
N THR A 111 -9.12 8.08 -0.22
CA THR A 111 -9.61 7.49 -1.47
C THR A 111 -9.05 6.10 -1.73
N VAL A 112 -7.78 5.89 -1.44
CA VAL A 112 -7.10 4.62 -1.73
C VAL A 112 -7.30 3.60 -0.62
N PHE A 113 -7.20 4.02 0.64
CA PHE A 113 -7.29 3.14 1.80
C PHE A 113 -8.72 2.64 2.05
N LEU A 114 -9.73 3.52 1.87
CA LEU A 114 -11.11 3.23 2.24
C LEU A 114 -11.71 2.02 1.51
N PRO A 115 -11.59 1.83 0.19
CA PRO A 115 -12.16 0.69 -0.50
C PRO A 115 -11.58 -0.66 -0.02
N VAL A 116 -10.26 -0.71 0.19
CA VAL A 116 -9.57 -1.92 0.68
C VAL A 116 -10.01 -2.25 2.09
N PHE A 117 -10.06 -1.23 2.95
CA PHE A 117 -10.53 -1.36 4.32
C PHE A 117 -11.99 -1.82 4.40
N LEU A 118 -12.88 -1.20 3.61
CA LEU A 118 -14.30 -1.60 3.56
C LEU A 118 -14.49 -3.01 3.01
N ALA A 119 -13.70 -3.41 2.01
CA ALA A 119 -13.72 -4.75 1.48
C ALA A 119 -13.32 -5.78 2.55
N MET A 120 -12.30 -5.48 3.35
CA MET A 120 -11.87 -6.34 4.45
C MET A 120 -12.91 -6.39 5.58
N VAL A 121 -13.53 -5.26 5.93
CA VAL A 121 -14.64 -5.22 6.90
C VAL A 121 -15.82 -6.06 6.41
N ALA A 122 -16.18 -5.97 5.14
CA ALA A 122 -17.24 -6.77 4.55
C ALA A 122 -16.93 -8.28 4.62
N ALA A 123 -15.67 -8.68 4.36
CA ALA A 123 -15.23 -10.06 4.50
C ALA A 123 -15.41 -10.60 5.91
N ILE A 124 -15.00 -9.82 6.92
CA ILE A 124 -15.15 -10.19 8.33
C ILE A 124 -16.61 -10.28 8.75
N LEU A 125 -17.42 -9.29 8.37
CA LEU A 125 -18.85 -9.30 8.69
C LEU A 125 -19.56 -10.53 8.07
N TYR A 126 -19.21 -10.89 6.85
CA TYR A 126 -19.74 -12.10 6.23
C TYR A 126 -19.30 -13.37 6.99
N GLY A 127 -18.02 -13.47 7.35
CA GLY A 127 -17.53 -14.58 8.16
C GLY A 127 -18.28 -14.71 9.51
N ALA A 128 -18.51 -13.56 10.19
CA ALA A 128 -19.28 -13.51 11.42
C ALA A 128 -20.73 -14.01 11.25
N ILE A 129 -21.40 -13.62 10.16
CA ILE A 129 -22.76 -14.10 9.84
C ILE A 129 -22.78 -15.61 9.63
N LYS A 130 -21.72 -16.20 9.10
CA LYS A 130 -21.54 -17.64 8.93
C LYS A 130 -21.11 -18.36 10.22
N GLY A 131 -20.96 -17.65 11.33
CA GLY A 131 -20.58 -18.22 12.63
C GLY A 131 -19.07 -18.42 12.83
N ALA A 132 -18.24 -17.80 11.98
CA ALA A 132 -16.79 -17.85 12.18
C ALA A 132 -16.37 -16.93 13.35
N GLU A 133 -15.42 -17.38 14.16
CA GLU A 133 -14.80 -16.54 15.19
C GLU A 133 -13.94 -15.46 14.55
N ILE A 134 -14.09 -14.21 15.01
CA ILE A 134 -13.33 -13.07 14.48
C ILE A 134 -12.03 -12.92 15.28
N PRO A 135 -10.86 -13.10 14.64
CA PRO A 135 -9.56 -12.86 15.28
C PRO A 135 -9.23 -11.35 15.32
N TRP A 136 -9.83 -10.61 16.25
CA TRP A 136 -9.71 -9.14 16.33
C TRP A 136 -8.27 -8.63 16.40
N SER A 137 -7.39 -9.34 17.09
CA SER A 137 -5.95 -8.95 17.17
C SER A 137 -5.29 -9.02 15.81
N ILE A 138 -5.50 -10.09 15.08
CA ILE A 138 -4.96 -10.27 13.72
C ILE A 138 -5.54 -9.23 12.77
N PHE A 139 -6.86 -8.98 12.85
CA PHE A 139 -7.53 -7.96 12.05
C PHE A 139 -6.92 -6.57 12.26
N LEU A 140 -6.73 -6.13 13.50
CA LEU A 140 -6.16 -4.82 13.81
C LEU A 140 -4.71 -4.68 13.35
N LEU A 141 -3.88 -5.73 13.55
CA LEU A 141 -2.51 -5.74 13.05
C LEU A 141 -2.47 -5.66 11.52
N TYR A 142 -3.37 -6.38 10.87
CA TYR A 142 -3.48 -6.36 9.42
C TYR A 142 -3.93 -5.00 8.86
N VAL A 143 -4.88 -4.32 9.52
CA VAL A 143 -5.25 -2.93 9.21
C VAL A 143 -4.05 -2.01 9.33
N GLY A 144 -3.23 -2.20 10.37
CA GLY A 144 -1.98 -1.47 10.56
C GLY A 144 -0.98 -1.68 9.40
N LEU A 145 -0.83 -2.92 8.93
CA LEU A 145 0.02 -3.24 7.78
C LEU A 145 -0.50 -2.62 6.49
N LEU A 146 -1.81 -2.64 6.24
CA LEU A 146 -2.43 -1.96 5.09
C LEU A 146 -2.23 -0.44 5.15
N PHE A 147 -2.36 0.15 6.32
CA PHE A 147 -2.09 1.57 6.55
C PHE A 147 -0.64 1.92 6.22
N ALA A 148 0.31 1.10 6.69
CA ALA A 148 1.74 1.28 6.45
C ALA A 148 2.11 1.18 4.98
N MET A 149 1.60 0.16 4.28
CA MET A 149 1.80 -0.04 2.85
C MET A 149 1.21 1.13 2.05
N THR A 150 -0.03 1.53 2.36
CA THR A 150 -0.68 2.68 1.72
C THR A 150 0.13 3.96 1.92
N SER A 151 0.60 4.23 3.14
CA SER A 151 1.39 5.41 3.47
C SER A 151 2.72 5.43 2.70
N SER A 152 3.40 4.29 2.61
CA SER A 152 4.68 4.15 1.90
C SER A 152 4.53 4.47 0.41
N PHE A 153 3.60 3.81 -0.27
CA PHE A 153 3.39 4.02 -1.71
C PHE A 153 2.81 5.39 -2.04
N LEU A 154 1.99 5.94 -1.16
CA LEU A 154 1.49 7.31 -1.30
C LEU A 154 2.64 8.32 -1.22
N GLY A 155 3.56 8.16 -0.27
CA GLY A 155 4.77 8.99 -0.16
C GLY A 155 5.64 8.93 -1.40
N ILE A 156 5.90 7.71 -1.93
CA ILE A 156 6.64 7.49 -3.18
C ILE A 156 5.94 8.21 -4.35
N ALA A 157 4.61 8.04 -4.48
CA ALA A 157 3.84 8.66 -5.56
C ALA A 157 3.90 10.19 -5.53
N PHE A 158 3.77 10.79 -4.34
CA PHE A 158 3.86 12.24 -4.18
C PHE A 158 5.27 12.76 -4.40
N LEU A 159 6.31 12.02 -4.04
CA LEU A 159 7.70 12.37 -4.35
C LEU A 159 7.91 12.40 -5.87
N ILE A 160 7.51 11.33 -6.58
CA ILE A 160 7.62 11.25 -8.05
C ILE A 160 6.86 12.43 -8.69
N SER A 161 5.61 12.64 -8.28
CA SER A 161 4.74 13.71 -8.79
C SER A 161 5.34 15.10 -8.59
N SER A 162 6.10 15.30 -7.52
CA SER A 162 6.78 16.57 -7.23
C SER A 162 8.02 16.78 -8.08
N ILE A 163 8.78 15.70 -8.36
CA ILE A 163 10.02 15.77 -9.14
C ILE A 163 9.74 15.94 -10.63
N VAL A 164 8.74 15.24 -11.15
CA VAL A 164 8.50 15.14 -12.59
C VAL A 164 7.59 16.29 -13.06
N ARG A 165 7.80 16.77 -14.28
CA ARG A 165 6.98 17.85 -14.88
C ARG A 165 5.78 17.32 -15.64
N SER A 166 5.90 16.15 -16.30
CA SER A 166 4.86 15.56 -17.14
C SER A 166 4.14 14.43 -16.43
N SER A 167 2.83 14.37 -16.55
CA SER A 167 1.97 13.29 -16.03
C SER A 167 2.33 11.93 -16.64
N GLU A 168 2.71 11.89 -17.91
CA GLU A 168 3.07 10.66 -18.62
C GLU A 168 4.39 10.09 -18.10
N MET A 169 5.41 10.96 -17.92
CA MET A 169 6.68 10.56 -17.32
C MET A 169 6.48 10.07 -15.88
N ALA A 170 5.62 10.72 -15.11
CA ALA A 170 5.30 10.31 -13.76
C ALA A 170 4.72 8.89 -13.73
N LEU A 171 3.80 8.56 -14.64
CA LEU A 171 3.25 7.20 -14.77
C LEU A 171 4.31 6.16 -15.17
N GLY A 172 5.17 6.50 -16.12
CA GLY A 172 6.25 5.60 -16.56
C GLY A 172 7.19 5.23 -15.39
N ILE A 173 7.61 6.23 -14.61
CA ILE A 173 8.45 6.02 -13.42
C ILE A 173 7.70 5.20 -12.35
N ALA A 174 6.44 5.50 -12.11
CA ALA A 174 5.63 4.78 -11.14
C ALA A 174 5.49 3.29 -11.50
N PHE A 175 5.22 2.99 -12.78
CA PHE A 175 5.14 1.63 -13.27
C PHE A 175 6.49 0.89 -13.16
N PHE A 176 7.60 1.57 -13.49
CA PHE A 176 8.94 1.00 -13.35
C PHE A 176 9.26 0.68 -11.88
N ILE A 177 8.97 1.59 -10.95
CA ILE A 177 9.17 1.35 -9.51
C ILE A 177 8.33 0.18 -9.02
N TRP A 178 7.07 0.10 -9.44
CA TRP A 178 6.20 -1.00 -9.06
C TRP A 178 6.75 -2.36 -9.51
N ILE A 179 7.11 -2.51 -10.79
CA ILE A 179 7.61 -3.78 -11.31
C ILE A 179 8.98 -4.12 -10.73
N PHE A 180 9.80 -3.10 -10.43
CA PHE A 180 11.09 -3.26 -9.78
C PHE A 180 10.94 -3.83 -8.37
N LEU A 181 10.05 -3.26 -7.57
CA LEU A 181 9.78 -3.72 -6.21
C LEU A 181 9.07 -5.08 -6.18
N LEU A 182 8.19 -5.35 -7.15
CA LEU A 182 7.40 -6.57 -7.21
C LEU A 182 8.21 -7.80 -7.68
N ALA A 183 9.04 -7.63 -8.69
CA ALA A 183 9.67 -8.76 -9.38
C ALA A 183 11.20 -8.74 -9.30
N PHE A 184 11.84 -7.60 -9.56
CA PHE A 184 13.31 -7.58 -9.65
C PHE A 184 14.00 -7.82 -8.32
N ILE A 185 13.43 -7.32 -7.22
CA ILE A 185 14.00 -7.56 -5.89
C ILE A 185 13.88 -9.04 -5.52
N ASP A 186 12.74 -9.68 -5.77
CA ASP A 186 12.54 -11.09 -5.49
C ASP A 186 13.50 -11.98 -6.29
N ILE A 187 13.64 -11.69 -7.60
CA ILE A 187 14.60 -12.41 -8.46
C ILE A 187 16.05 -12.23 -7.96
N ALA A 188 16.41 -11.00 -7.57
CA ALA A 188 17.73 -10.72 -7.02
C ALA A 188 17.98 -11.47 -5.72
N LEU A 189 17.02 -11.49 -4.79
CA LEU A 189 17.10 -12.22 -3.52
C LEU A 189 17.27 -13.72 -3.76
N ILE A 190 16.45 -14.33 -4.62
CA ILE A 190 16.56 -15.75 -4.96
C ILE A 190 17.94 -16.04 -5.56
N SER A 191 18.41 -15.21 -6.49
CA SER A 191 19.73 -15.39 -7.14
C SER A 191 20.89 -15.31 -6.14
N ILE A 192 20.83 -14.37 -5.18
CA ILE A 192 21.83 -14.20 -4.12
C ILE A 192 21.82 -15.41 -3.17
N MET A 193 20.64 -15.88 -2.78
CA MET A 193 20.49 -17.02 -1.88
C MET A 193 21.00 -18.34 -2.50
N MET A 194 20.81 -18.54 -3.80
CA MET A 194 21.32 -19.72 -4.50
C MET A 194 22.86 -19.79 -4.54
N GLN A 195 23.54 -18.68 -4.39
CA GLN A 195 25.01 -18.64 -4.43
C GLN A 195 25.70 -19.06 -3.12
N ASN A 196 24.98 -19.22 -2.01
CA ASN A 196 25.46 -19.63 -0.67
C ASN A 196 26.71 -18.89 -0.16
N ARG A 197 26.99 -17.66 -0.66
CA ARG A 197 28.24 -16.91 -0.36
C ARG A 197 27.97 -15.54 0.29
N VAL A 198 26.70 -15.17 0.43
CA VAL A 198 26.33 -13.84 0.91
C VAL A 198 25.87 -13.95 2.36
N ASN A 199 26.28 -12.96 3.17
CA ASN A 199 25.89 -12.87 4.58
C ASN A 199 24.36 -12.66 4.68
N ASP A 200 23.72 -13.39 5.61
CA ASP A 200 22.28 -13.32 5.86
C ASP A 200 21.79 -11.89 6.14
N GLY A 201 22.63 -11.07 6.80
CA GLY A 201 22.33 -9.66 7.05
C GLY A 201 22.13 -8.83 5.78
N VAL A 202 22.81 -9.17 4.68
CA VAL A 202 22.61 -8.48 3.39
C VAL A 202 21.26 -8.87 2.78
N ILE A 203 20.91 -10.15 2.83
CA ILE A 203 19.63 -10.68 2.35
C ILE A 203 18.47 -10.00 3.10
N ILE A 204 18.56 -9.97 4.44
CA ILE A 204 17.58 -9.32 5.31
C ILE A 204 17.48 -7.83 4.98
N SER A 205 18.61 -7.13 4.82
CA SER A 205 18.61 -5.69 4.54
C SER A 205 17.93 -5.34 3.21
N ILE A 206 18.18 -6.14 2.16
CA ILE A 206 17.53 -5.96 0.84
C ILE A 206 16.02 -6.21 0.95
N ALA A 207 15.63 -7.29 1.64
CA ALA A 207 14.23 -7.63 1.85
C ALA A 207 13.50 -6.54 2.64
N LEU A 208 14.10 -6.06 3.74
CA LEU A 208 13.53 -5.00 4.57
C LEU A 208 13.56 -3.61 3.90
N ALA A 209 14.33 -3.40 2.84
CA ALA A 209 14.26 -2.18 2.04
C ALA A 209 12.99 -2.13 1.16
N ASN A 210 12.36 -3.27 0.87
CA ASN A 210 11.17 -3.36 0.03
C ASN A 210 9.89 -3.37 0.88
N PRO A 211 9.06 -2.29 0.85
CA PRO A 211 7.83 -2.24 1.63
C PRO A 211 6.80 -3.30 1.23
N MET A 212 6.84 -3.82 -0.02
CA MET A 212 5.96 -4.91 -0.44
C MET A 212 6.37 -6.23 0.21
N GLU A 213 7.67 -6.51 0.28
CA GLU A 213 8.21 -7.71 0.90
C GLU A 213 7.95 -7.71 2.41
N ILE A 214 8.18 -6.59 3.08
CA ILE A 214 7.85 -6.41 4.51
C ILE A 214 6.37 -6.71 4.76
N PHE A 215 5.48 -6.12 3.96
CA PHE A 215 4.05 -6.37 4.09
C PHE A 215 3.73 -7.84 3.87
N ARG A 216 4.30 -8.46 2.82
CA ARG A 216 4.07 -9.87 2.49
C ARG A 216 4.44 -10.78 3.66
N VAL A 217 5.68 -10.67 4.14
CA VAL A 217 6.19 -11.52 5.22
C VAL A 217 5.41 -11.30 6.51
N ALA A 218 5.17 -10.04 6.89
CA ALA A 218 4.43 -9.73 8.11
C ALA A 218 2.97 -10.18 8.05
N ALA A 219 2.30 -9.96 6.92
CA ALA A 219 0.91 -10.34 6.76
C ALA A 219 0.74 -11.86 6.78
N ILE A 220 1.60 -12.62 6.08
CA ILE A 220 1.53 -14.08 6.07
C ILE A 220 1.91 -14.64 7.44
N SER A 221 2.92 -14.09 8.14
CA SER A 221 3.32 -14.57 9.47
C SER A 221 2.21 -14.51 10.53
N LEU A 222 1.22 -13.62 10.34
CA LEU A 222 0.05 -13.57 11.24
C LEU A 222 -0.87 -14.79 11.10
N PHE A 223 -0.83 -15.50 9.98
CA PHE A 223 -1.74 -16.61 9.66
C PHE A 223 -1.06 -17.96 9.56
N ASP A 224 0.23 -18.00 9.23
CA ASP A 224 1.02 -19.21 9.07
C ASP A 224 2.26 -19.17 10.00
N PRO A 225 2.10 -19.61 11.27
CA PRO A 225 3.23 -19.64 12.21
C PRO A 225 4.35 -20.60 11.78
N GLU A 226 4.03 -21.63 10.97
CA GLU A 226 4.99 -22.63 10.50
C GLU A 226 5.69 -22.20 9.21
N LEU A 227 5.32 -21.04 8.63
CA LEU A 227 5.95 -20.41 7.48
C LEU A 227 5.99 -21.28 6.20
N THR A 228 5.10 -22.28 6.10
CA THR A 228 5.09 -23.26 5.01
C THR A 228 4.80 -22.63 3.64
N VAL A 229 4.10 -21.50 3.62
CA VAL A 229 3.71 -20.75 2.40
C VAL A 229 4.69 -19.63 2.08
N MET A 230 5.62 -19.34 2.98
CA MET A 230 6.59 -18.27 2.82
C MET A 230 7.84 -18.74 2.07
N GLY A 231 8.34 -17.86 1.21
CA GLY A 231 9.64 -18.07 0.59
C GLY A 231 10.80 -18.05 1.60
N PRO A 232 11.99 -18.48 1.18
CA PRO A 232 13.16 -18.62 2.07
C PRO A 232 13.55 -17.36 2.81
N VAL A 233 13.27 -16.16 2.29
CA VAL A 233 13.56 -14.85 2.92
C VAL A 233 12.86 -14.68 4.27
N ALA A 234 11.65 -15.20 4.41
CA ALA A 234 10.90 -15.10 5.65
C ALA A 234 11.54 -15.83 6.82
N PHE A 235 12.18 -16.97 6.56
CA PHE A 235 12.93 -17.71 7.58
C PHE A 235 14.07 -16.88 8.16
N TYR A 236 14.86 -16.22 7.30
CA TYR A 236 15.96 -15.36 7.75
C TYR A 236 15.48 -14.20 8.62
N ILE A 237 14.35 -13.60 8.28
CA ILE A 237 13.79 -12.47 9.04
C ILE A 237 13.26 -12.92 10.41
N LEU A 238 12.50 -14.01 10.44
CA LEU A 238 11.85 -14.47 11.68
C LEU A 238 12.81 -15.27 12.59
N ASP A 239 13.94 -15.74 12.09
CA ASP A 239 15.04 -16.24 12.91
C ASP A 239 15.78 -15.07 13.62
N ALA A 240 15.88 -13.92 12.94
CA ALA A 240 16.57 -12.75 13.48
C ALA A 240 15.75 -11.97 14.53
N MET A 241 14.40 -12.04 14.50
CA MET A 241 13.54 -11.29 15.43
C MET A 241 12.21 -11.99 15.70
N SER A 242 11.60 -11.73 16.88
CA SER A 242 10.30 -12.31 17.21
C SER A 242 9.20 -11.81 16.26
N GLN A 243 8.20 -12.66 16.00
CA GLN A 243 7.06 -12.35 15.11
C GLN A 243 6.39 -11.01 15.46
N LEU A 244 6.07 -10.79 16.75
CA LEU A 244 5.41 -9.55 17.17
C LEU A 244 6.30 -8.31 16.92
N THR A 245 7.58 -8.41 17.22
CA THR A 245 8.55 -7.32 16.97
C THR A 245 8.62 -7.03 15.48
N PHE A 246 8.66 -8.04 14.63
CA PHE A 246 8.68 -7.88 13.19
C PHE A 246 7.39 -7.22 12.66
N VAL A 247 6.21 -7.65 13.13
CA VAL A 247 4.93 -7.04 12.71
C VAL A 247 4.87 -5.57 13.11
N ILE A 248 5.27 -5.21 14.32
CA ILE A 248 5.32 -3.80 14.76
C ILE A 248 6.30 -3.00 13.90
N PHE A 249 7.49 -3.54 13.64
CA PHE A 249 8.46 -2.93 12.73
C PHE A 249 7.87 -2.73 11.33
N SER A 250 7.15 -3.72 10.83
CA SER A 250 6.50 -3.71 9.50
C SER A 250 5.37 -2.68 9.38
N ILE A 251 4.83 -2.21 10.49
CA ILE A 251 3.87 -1.09 10.50
C ILE A 251 4.62 0.25 10.59
N LEU A 252 5.59 0.36 11.50
CA LEU A 252 6.24 1.63 11.77
C LEU A 252 7.19 2.06 10.64
N TYR A 253 8.07 1.16 10.20
CA TYR A 253 9.09 1.49 9.21
C TYR A 253 8.52 1.94 7.85
N PRO A 254 7.60 1.23 7.18
CA PRO A 254 7.06 1.70 5.91
C PRO A 254 6.21 2.97 6.07
N THR A 255 5.54 3.15 7.22
CA THR A 255 4.80 4.39 7.52
C THR A 255 5.76 5.59 7.62
N LEU A 256 6.87 5.45 8.35
CA LEU A 256 7.89 6.49 8.46
C LEU A 256 8.59 6.75 7.14
N LEU A 257 8.86 5.70 6.36
CA LEU A 257 9.42 5.81 5.02
C LEU A 257 8.49 6.60 4.08
N GLY A 258 7.20 6.30 4.11
CA GLY A 258 6.18 7.04 3.35
C GLY A 258 6.11 8.51 3.75
N LEU A 259 6.15 8.80 5.05
CA LEU A 259 6.19 10.17 5.56
C LEU A 259 7.48 10.90 5.13
N LEU A 260 8.63 10.23 5.18
CA LEU A 260 9.90 10.77 4.70
C LEU A 260 9.81 11.15 3.21
N PHE A 261 9.32 10.26 2.37
CA PHE A 261 9.14 10.54 0.94
C PHE A 261 8.13 11.67 0.69
N ALA A 262 7.06 11.74 1.45
CA ALA A 262 6.10 12.83 1.38
C ALA A 262 6.74 14.19 1.76
N ILE A 263 7.56 14.22 2.81
CA ILE A 263 8.29 15.42 3.22
C ILE A 263 9.33 15.84 2.16
N LEU A 264 10.07 14.88 1.61
CA LEU A 264 11.02 15.14 0.53
C LEU A 264 10.29 15.69 -0.71
N GLY A 265 9.16 15.08 -1.07
CA GLY A 265 8.30 15.55 -2.15
C GLY A 265 7.80 16.99 -1.92
N TYR A 266 7.36 17.30 -0.70
CA TYR A 266 6.96 18.67 -0.33
C TYR A 266 8.11 19.68 -0.48
N ASN A 267 9.32 19.30 -0.06
CA ASN A 267 10.49 20.17 -0.19
C ASN A 267 10.85 20.46 -1.66
N VAL A 268 10.73 19.43 -2.52
CA VAL A 268 10.93 19.61 -3.97
C VAL A 268 9.84 20.50 -4.57
N PHE A 269 8.57 20.22 -4.24
CA PHE A 269 7.42 20.98 -4.67
C PHE A 269 7.57 22.47 -4.33
N ARG A 270 7.89 22.76 -3.06
CA ARG A 270 8.07 24.15 -2.60
C ARG A 270 9.18 24.90 -3.33
N LYS A 271 10.27 24.21 -3.71
CA LYS A 271 11.40 24.87 -4.40
C LYS A 271 11.14 25.10 -5.88
N LYS A 272 10.37 24.24 -6.53
CA LYS A 272 10.13 24.31 -7.99
C LYS A 272 9.00 25.26 -8.38
N ASP A 273 8.01 25.42 -7.55
CA ASP A 273 6.79 26.16 -7.89
C ASP A 273 6.75 27.58 -7.28
N LEU A 274 7.86 28.01 -6.68
CA LEU A 274 8.06 29.39 -6.19
C LEU A 274 8.97 30.25 -7.12
N VAL A 275 9.40 29.70 -8.28
CA VAL A 275 10.27 30.42 -9.24
C VAL A 275 9.45 30.72 -10.52
#